data_1a35d819f1a4f1eb5cb50ea556cdf79b
#
_entry.id   1a35d819f1a4f1eb5cb50ea556cdf79b
#
_cell.length_a   1.000
_cell.length_b   1.000
_cell.length_c   1.000
_cell.angle_alpha   90.00
_cell.angle_beta   90.00
_cell.angle_gamma   90.00
#
_symmetry.space_group_name_H-M   'P 1'
#
loop_
_entity.id
_entity.type
_entity.pdbx_description
1 polymer ?
#
loop_
_entity_poly.entity_id
_entity_poly.type
_entity_poly.pdbx_seq_one_letter_code
_entity_poly.pdbx_strand_id
1 'polypeptide(L)'
;HPVAHSFPTRRSSDLCEEDLNLFARFVDKSLLATLQNVADSQYIRLPYQEAVDILQSAGRKFEFPVSFGSDLQSEHEKYLTEIHFEKPVILYDYPKTIKPFYMRLNDDNETVAAMDVLVPEIGEIIGGSQREERLAVLEARMKEAGMNLEDYWWYLDVRRYGTVPHSGFGLGFERLLMLLTGASNIRDVIPFPRTPGSIEF
;
A
#
# COMPACT_ATOMS: atom_id res chain seq x y z
N HIS A 1 27.66 9.27 0.95
CA HIS A 1 26.73 9.19 -0.16
C HIS A 1 25.31 9.13 0.40
N PRO A 2 24.41 10.04 0.00
CA PRO A 2 23.01 9.77 0.26
C PRO A 2 22.71 8.43 -0.39
N VAL A 3 22.19 7.49 0.38
CA VAL A 3 21.62 6.26 -0.16
C VAL A 3 20.55 6.73 -1.13
N ALA A 4 20.87 6.65 -2.42
CA ALA A 4 19.93 7.00 -3.46
C ALA A 4 18.74 6.09 -3.23
N HIS A 5 17.62 6.67 -2.86
CA HIS A 5 16.38 5.97 -2.67
C HIS A 5 16.05 5.29 -3.99
N SER A 6 16.35 4.00 -4.07
CA SER A 6 16.08 3.18 -5.24
C SER A 6 14.63 2.78 -5.25
N PHE A 7 13.71 3.78 -5.20
CA PHE A 7 12.35 3.48 -5.53
C PHE A 7 12.32 2.99 -6.99
N PRO A 8 11.58 1.93 -7.30
CA PRO A 8 11.56 1.33 -8.64
C PRO A 8 11.37 2.34 -9.78
N THR A 9 10.59 3.40 -9.56
CA THR A 9 10.35 4.46 -10.55
C THR A 9 11.61 5.19 -11.01
N ARG A 10 12.52 5.55 -10.09
CA ARG A 10 13.73 6.28 -10.44
C ARG A 10 14.64 5.42 -11.33
N ARG A 11 14.83 4.14 -10.95
CA ARG A 11 15.64 3.23 -11.76
C ARG A 11 15.01 2.94 -13.11
N SER A 12 13.70 2.85 -13.19
CA SER A 12 13.00 2.68 -14.47
C SER A 12 13.14 3.93 -15.34
N SER A 13 13.08 5.13 -14.78
CA SER A 13 13.31 6.37 -15.53
C SER A 13 14.71 6.41 -16.15
N ASP A 14 15.73 5.95 -15.42
CA ASP A 14 17.11 5.96 -15.87
C ASP A 14 17.39 4.89 -16.97
N LEU A 15 16.65 3.78 -16.98
CA LEU A 15 16.91 2.64 -17.87
C LEU A 15 15.95 2.53 -19.07
N CYS A 16 14.77 3.17 -19.00
CA CYS A 16 13.67 3.02 -19.96
C CYS A 16 13.19 4.37 -20.51
N GLU A 17 14.09 5.34 -20.67
CA GLU A 17 13.73 6.70 -21.06
C GLU A 17 12.96 6.76 -22.40
N GLU A 18 13.38 5.96 -23.39
CA GLU A 18 12.72 5.91 -24.71
C GLU A 18 11.29 5.37 -24.59
N ASP A 19 11.09 4.32 -23.78
CA ASP A 19 9.77 3.72 -23.56
C ASP A 19 8.85 4.68 -22.80
N LEU A 20 9.37 5.35 -21.77
CA LEU A 20 8.61 6.33 -21.00
C LEU A 20 8.19 7.53 -21.86
N ASN A 21 9.06 8.01 -22.75
CA ASN A 21 8.71 9.05 -23.70
C ASN A 21 7.64 8.60 -24.70
N LEU A 22 7.69 7.32 -25.12
CA LEU A 22 6.64 6.75 -25.97
C LEU A 22 5.27 6.75 -25.24
N PHE A 23 5.23 6.24 -24.00
CA PHE A 23 4.00 6.24 -23.21
C PHE A 23 3.51 7.65 -22.90
N ALA A 24 4.39 8.59 -22.57
CA ALA A 24 4.05 9.99 -22.35
C ALA A 24 3.43 10.64 -23.58
N ARG A 25 3.88 10.25 -24.78
CA ARG A 25 3.35 10.78 -26.04
C ARG A 25 1.99 10.20 -26.42
N PHE A 26 1.77 8.90 -26.21
CA PHE A 26 0.65 8.17 -26.80
C PHE A 26 -0.41 7.70 -25.79
N VAL A 27 -0.05 7.59 -24.49
CA VAL A 27 -0.94 7.08 -23.44
C VAL A 27 -1.35 8.20 -22.49
N ASP A 28 -0.38 8.80 -21.78
CA ASP A 28 -0.66 9.84 -20.78
C ASP A 28 0.37 10.96 -20.83
N LYS A 29 -0.05 12.16 -21.21
CA LYS A 29 0.82 13.35 -21.34
C LYS A 29 1.38 13.84 -20.01
N SER A 30 0.74 13.53 -18.89
CA SER A 30 1.18 13.89 -17.54
C SER A 30 2.18 12.90 -16.94
N LEU A 31 2.39 11.76 -17.59
CA LEU A 31 3.17 10.62 -17.07
C LEU A 31 4.53 11.03 -16.50
N LEU A 32 5.35 11.74 -17.27
CA LEU A 32 6.69 12.11 -16.84
C LEU A 32 6.69 13.03 -15.62
N ALA A 33 5.71 13.94 -15.53
CA ALA A 33 5.57 14.83 -14.36
C ALA A 33 5.15 14.04 -13.11
N THR A 34 4.23 13.09 -13.26
CA THR A 34 3.80 12.19 -12.18
C THR A 34 4.98 11.34 -11.69
N LEU A 35 5.72 10.73 -12.61
CA LEU A 35 6.90 9.92 -12.26
C LEU A 35 7.99 10.74 -11.58
N GLN A 36 8.24 11.96 -12.05
CA GLN A 36 9.19 12.88 -11.44
C GLN A 36 8.76 13.24 -10.00
N ASN A 37 7.47 13.55 -9.80
CA ASN A 37 6.93 13.81 -8.46
C ASN A 37 7.13 12.58 -7.54
N VAL A 38 6.79 11.38 -8.00
CA VAL A 38 6.97 10.16 -7.20
C VAL A 38 8.45 9.89 -6.91
N ALA A 39 9.36 10.13 -7.86
CA ALA A 39 10.78 9.84 -7.69
C ALA A 39 11.51 10.83 -6.77
N ASP A 40 11.16 12.13 -6.85
CA ASP A 40 11.95 13.20 -6.23
C ASP A 40 11.28 13.81 -4.98
N SER A 41 9.99 13.58 -4.77
CA SER A 41 9.31 14.12 -3.59
C SER A 41 9.78 13.46 -2.29
N GLN A 42 9.84 14.26 -1.24
CA GLN A 42 9.85 13.71 0.12
C GLN A 42 8.45 13.19 0.44
N TYR A 43 8.33 11.90 0.73
CA TYR A 43 7.06 11.25 1.05
C TYR A 43 6.51 11.73 2.38
N ILE A 44 5.23 12.02 2.41
CA ILE A 44 4.51 12.41 3.64
C ILE A 44 4.28 11.16 4.47
N ARG A 45 4.69 11.19 5.73
CA ARG A 45 4.38 10.13 6.70
C ARG A 45 3.14 10.54 7.48
N LEU A 46 2.06 9.80 7.33
CA LEU A 46 0.74 10.14 7.85
C LEU A 46 0.17 8.98 8.68
N PRO A 47 -0.11 9.17 9.98
CA PRO A 47 -0.86 8.20 10.75
C PRO A 47 -2.28 8.03 10.20
N TYR A 48 -2.82 6.81 10.25
CA TYR A 48 -4.18 6.53 9.75
C TYR A 48 -5.25 7.41 10.41
N GLN A 49 -5.17 7.67 11.73
CA GLN A 49 -6.11 8.55 12.42
C GLN A 49 -6.12 9.96 11.82
N GLU A 50 -4.93 10.52 11.59
CA GLU A 50 -4.80 11.85 11.01
C GLU A 50 -5.33 11.91 9.57
N ALA A 51 -5.14 10.83 8.80
CA ALA A 51 -5.75 10.72 7.48
C ALA A 51 -7.28 10.74 7.54
N VAL A 52 -7.89 10.05 8.49
CA VAL A 52 -9.33 10.08 8.71
C VAL A 52 -9.80 11.50 9.04
N ASP A 53 -9.11 12.22 9.93
CA ASP A 53 -9.44 13.58 10.33
C ASP A 53 -9.37 14.56 9.14
N ILE A 54 -8.34 14.42 8.30
CA ILE A 54 -8.19 15.20 7.06
C ILE A 54 -9.35 14.92 6.11
N LEU A 55 -9.69 13.65 5.88
CA LEU A 55 -10.76 13.25 4.97
C LEU A 55 -12.14 13.72 5.45
N GLN A 56 -12.41 13.63 6.75
CA GLN A 56 -13.66 14.12 7.34
C GLN A 56 -13.80 15.65 7.25
N SER A 57 -12.69 16.38 7.33
CA SER A 57 -12.65 17.84 7.21
C SER A 57 -12.49 18.35 5.77
N ALA A 58 -12.47 17.47 4.78
CA ALA A 58 -12.19 17.81 3.38
C ALA A 58 -13.21 18.73 2.70
N GLY A 59 -14.36 19.00 3.32
CA GLY A 59 -15.41 19.85 2.76
C GLY A 59 -16.11 19.31 1.51
N ARG A 60 -15.84 18.03 1.16
CA ARG A 60 -16.47 17.32 0.04
C ARG A 60 -17.16 16.04 0.50
N LYS A 61 -18.16 15.63 -0.26
CA LYS A 61 -18.82 14.35 -0.04
C LYS A 61 -18.08 13.26 -0.81
N PHE A 62 -17.61 12.23 -0.10
CA PHE A 62 -17.10 11.00 -0.67
C PHE A 62 -18.27 10.03 -0.96
N GLU A 63 -18.07 9.10 -1.89
CA GLU A 63 -19.02 8.03 -2.16
C GLU A 63 -19.11 7.07 -0.96
N PHE A 64 -17.94 6.75 -0.39
CA PHE A 64 -17.83 5.91 0.80
C PHE A 64 -17.58 6.77 2.05
N PRO A 65 -18.36 6.57 3.13
CA PRO A 65 -18.14 7.33 4.37
C PRO A 65 -16.82 6.95 5.04
N VAL A 66 -16.14 7.95 5.59
CA VAL A 66 -14.87 7.78 6.29
C VAL A 66 -15.07 7.87 7.79
N SER A 67 -14.62 6.85 8.52
CA SER A 67 -14.54 6.83 9.97
C SER A 67 -13.34 6.00 10.44
N PHE A 68 -12.92 6.20 11.68
CA PHE A 68 -11.88 5.34 12.24
C PHE A 68 -12.33 3.88 12.23
N GLY A 69 -11.48 3.00 11.72
CA GLY A 69 -11.77 1.58 11.57
C GLY A 69 -12.45 1.19 10.25
N SER A 70 -12.66 2.13 9.32
CA SER A 70 -13.11 1.81 7.95
C SER A 70 -11.93 1.69 6.99
N ASP A 71 -12.02 0.75 6.04
CA ASP A 71 -11.02 0.70 4.95
C ASP A 71 -11.11 1.96 4.08
N LEU A 72 -9.97 2.58 3.83
CA LEU A 72 -9.89 3.67 2.86
C LEU A 72 -10.07 3.12 1.44
N GLN A 73 -10.90 3.81 0.67
CA GLN A 73 -11.15 3.46 -0.72
C GLN A 73 -10.24 4.31 -1.64
N SER A 74 -10.13 3.91 -2.90
CA SER A 74 -9.27 4.61 -3.88
C SER A 74 -9.56 6.12 -3.99
N GLU A 75 -10.80 6.56 -3.77
CA GLU A 75 -11.15 7.99 -3.77
C GLU A 75 -10.52 8.76 -2.60
N HIS A 76 -10.35 8.09 -1.44
CA HIS A 76 -9.70 8.66 -0.26
C HIS A 76 -8.18 8.75 -0.45
N GLU A 77 -7.59 7.68 -0.96
CA GLU A 77 -6.14 7.62 -1.26
C GLU A 77 -5.74 8.68 -2.31
N LYS A 78 -6.53 8.81 -3.37
CA LYS A 78 -6.35 9.84 -4.40
C LYS A 78 -6.52 11.25 -3.83
N TYR A 79 -7.52 11.47 -2.97
CA TYR A 79 -7.68 12.77 -2.33
C TYR A 79 -6.43 13.17 -1.53
N LEU A 80 -5.88 12.25 -0.76
CA LEU A 80 -4.67 12.51 0.04
C LEU A 80 -3.45 12.81 -0.85
N THR A 81 -3.25 12.01 -1.91
CA THR A 81 -2.04 12.09 -2.74
C THR A 81 -2.10 13.16 -3.83
N GLU A 82 -3.29 13.47 -4.37
CA GLU A 82 -3.46 14.33 -5.55
C GLU A 82 -4.03 15.72 -5.22
N ILE A 83 -4.78 15.85 -4.10
CA ILE A 83 -5.48 17.09 -3.75
C ILE A 83 -4.92 17.71 -2.48
N HIS A 84 -4.78 16.93 -1.41
CA HIS A 84 -4.40 17.48 -0.11
C HIS A 84 -2.89 17.73 0.00
N PHE A 85 -2.07 16.72 -0.33
CA PHE A 85 -0.61 16.82 -0.22
C PHE A 85 0.09 17.04 -1.56
N GLU A 86 -0.53 16.67 -2.66
CA GLU A 86 0.06 16.67 -4.02
C GLU A 86 1.41 15.91 -4.08
N LYS A 87 1.54 14.86 -3.26
CA LYS A 87 2.75 14.06 -3.06
C LYS A 87 2.42 12.63 -2.67
N PRO A 88 3.37 11.70 -2.84
CA PRO A 88 3.25 10.37 -2.27
C PRO A 88 3.12 10.40 -0.74
N VAL A 89 2.30 9.49 -0.21
CA VAL A 89 1.99 9.38 1.22
C VAL A 89 2.34 7.97 1.72
N ILE A 90 3.02 7.89 2.86
CA ILE A 90 3.18 6.65 3.62
C ILE A 90 2.16 6.69 4.74
N LEU A 91 1.08 5.95 4.59
CA LEU A 91 0.02 5.82 5.58
C LEU A 91 0.36 4.69 6.53
N TYR A 92 0.30 4.91 7.85
CA TYR A 92 0.76 3.92 8.82
C TYR A 92 -0.10 3.91 10.10
N ASP A 93 0.13 2.92 10.98
CA ASP A 93 -0.60 2.70 12.25
C ASP A 93 -2.11 2.56 12.04
N TYR A 94 -2.46 1.57 11.24
CA TYR A 94 -3.84 1.22 10.94
C TYR A 94 -4.54 0.56 12.13
N PRO A 95 -5.87 0.73 12.26
CA PRO A 95 -6.66 -0.01 13.24
C PRO A 95 -6.49 -1.52 13.08
N LYS A 96 -6.32 -2.22 14.21
CA LYS A 96 -6.15 -3.69 14.21
C LYS A 96 -7.35 -4.45 13.64
N THR A 97 -8.52 -3.81 13.62
CA THR A 97 -9.77 -4.44 13.17
C THR A 97 -9.86 -4.61 11.65
N ILE A 98 -9.11 -3.80 10.89
CA ILE A 98 -9.12 -3.82 9.43
C ILE A 98 -7.83 -4.38 8.83
N LYS A 99 -6.90 -4.84 9.66
CA LYS A 99 -5.62 -5.42 9.21
C LYS A 99 -5.45 -6.86 9.74
N PRO A 100 -4.74 -7.71 9.00
CA PRO A 100 -4.55 -9.12 9.34
C PRO A 100 -3.93 -9.36 10.73
N PHE A 101 -4.24 -10.50 11.31
CA PHE A 101 -3.82 -10.96 12.64
C PHE A 101 -2.30 -10.98 12.85
N TYR A 102 -1.53 -11.18 11.78
CA TYR A 102 -0.08 -11.35 11.84
C TYR A 102 0.71 -10.05 11.92
N MET A 103 0.06 -8.92 11.77
CA MET A 103 0.70 -7.61 11.89
C MET A 103 0.92 -7.27 13.36
N ARG A 104 2.11 -6.73 13.68
CA ARG A 104 2.49 -6.41 15.04
C ARG A 104 1.54 -5.40 15.67
N LEU A 105 0.95 -5.78 16.81
CA LEU A 105 0.09 -4.90 17.59
C LEU A 105 0.95 -3.82 18.27
N ASN A 106 0.60 -2.56 18.08
CA ASN A 106 1.25 -1.43 18.74
C ASN A 106 0.95 -1.41 20.25
N ASP A 107 1.68 -0.60 20.99
CA ASP A 107 1.57 -0.56 22.46
C ASP A 107 0.25 0.06 22.96
N ASP A 108 -0.48 0.74 22.07
CA ASP A 108 -1.83 1.25 22.31
C ASP A 108 -2.91 0.15 22.34
N ASN A 109 -2.59 -1.07 21.88
CA ASN A 109 -3.51 -2.19 21.70
C ASN A 109 -4.69 -1.94 20.75
N GLU A 110 -4.69 -0.88 19.98
CA GLU A 110 -5.74 -0.48 19.04
C GLU A 110 -5.25 -0.49 17.59
N THR A 111 -3.99 -0.13 17.37
CA THR A 111 -3.38 -0.06 16.05
C THR A 111 -2.32 -1.16 15.83
N VAL A 112 -1.94 -1.34 14.58
CA VAL A 112 -0.88 -2.27 14.16
C VAL A 112 0.20 -1.54 13.36
N ALA A 113 1.44 -2.02 13.47
CA ALA A 113 2.60 -1.51 12.74
C ALA A 113 2.52 -1.90 11.24
N ALA A 114 1.44 -1.50 10.60
CA ALA A 114 1.22 -1.60 9.16
C ALA A 114 1.59 -0.30 8.47
N MET A 115 1.95 -0.38 7.21
CA MET A 115 2.11 0.79 6.36
C MET A 115 1.70 0.48 4.93
N ASP A 116 1.12 1.48 4.27
CA ASP A 116 0.84 1.45 2.85
C ASP A 116 1.48 2.69 2.20
N VAL A 117 2.12 2.49 1.05
CA VAL A 117 2.67 3.59 0.24
C VAL A 117 1.64 3.92 -0.83
N LEU A 118 1.13 5.14 -0.77
CA LEU A 118 0.16 5.67 -1.71
C LEU A 118 0.88 6.62 -2.69
N VAL A 119 0.60 6.45 -3.97
CA VAL A 119 1.13 7.34 -5.02
C VAL A 119 -0.01 7.93 -5.85
N PRO A 120 0.16 9.13 -6.41
CA PRO A 120 -0.82 9.74 -7.31
C PRO A 120 -1.21 8.78 -8.45
N GLU A 121 -2.42 8.89 -8.95
CA GLU A 121 -3.06 8.10 -10.02
C GLU A 121 -3.37 6.64 -9.67
N ILE A 122 -2.54 6.01 -8.83
CA ILE A 122 -2.62 4.57 -8.52
C ILE A 122 -3.30 4.30 -7.17
N GLY A 123 -3.02 5.12 -6.13
CA GLY A 123 -3.32 4.81 -4.74
C GLY A 123 -2.25 3.89 -4.13
N GLU A 124 -2.65 2.89 -3.37
CA GLU A 124 -1.70 1.94 -2.75
C GLU A 124 -0.89 1.19 -3.81
N ILE A 125 0.43 1.29 -3.73
CA ILE A 125 1.37 0.55 -4.59
C ILE A 125 2.21 -0.45 -3.79
N ILE A 126 2.48 -0.17 -2.52
CA ILE A 126 3.19 -1.05 -1.58
C ILE A 126 2.36 -1.15 -0.31
N GLY A 127 2.13 -2.38 0.16
CA GLY A 127 1.61 -2.66 1.47
C GLY A 127 2.61 -3.46 2.30
N GLY A 128 2.80 -3.11 3.57
CA GLY A 128 3.76 -3.78 4.44
C GLY A 128 3.42 -3.70 5.92
N SER A 129 4.16 -4.45 6.71
CA SER A 129 4.05 -4.37 8.18
C SER A 129 5.27 -4.97 8.87
N GLN A 130 5.51 -4.54 10.09
CA GLN A 130 6.21 -5.39 11.04
C GLN A 130 5.33 -6.60 11.37
N ARG A 131 5.95 -7.76 11.52
CA ARG A 131 5.22 -8.99 11.87
C ARG A 131 5.17 -9.16 13.39
N GLU A 132 4.08 -9.76 13.88
CA GLU A 132 3.95 -10.06 15.31
C GLU A 132 4.93 -11.18 15.67
N GLU A 133 5.93 -10.84 16.45
CA GLU A 133 6.94 -11.77 16.94
C GLU A 133 6.62 -12.34 18.34
N ARG A 134 5.72 -11.68 19.08
CA ARG A 134 5.34 -12.08 20.44
C ARG A 134 4.29 -13.18 20.39
N LEU A 135 4.68 -14.43 20.68
CA LEU A 135 3.83 -15.61 20.54
C LEU A 135 2.46 -15.46 21.23
N ALA A 136 2.45 -14.99 22.49
CA ALA A 136 1.19 -14.86 23.23
C ALA A 136 0.22 -13.84 22.60
N VAL A 137 0.75 -12.74 22.05
CA VAL A 137 -0.04 -11.71 21.37
C VAL A 137 -0.58 -12.27 20.05
N LEU A 138 0.26 -12.98 19.30
CA LEU A 138 -0.15 -13.61 18.04
C LEU A 138 -1.28 -14.62 18.26
N GLU A 139 -1.14 -15.54 19.27
CA GLU A 139 -2.18 -16.49 19.62
C GLU A 139 -3.50 -15.82 20.06
N ALA A 140 -3.41 -14.74 20.81
CA ALA A 140 -4.60 -13.95 21.21
C ALA A 140 -5.32 -13.36 19.99
N ARG A 141 -4.55 -12.72 19.08
CA ARG A 141 -5.08 -12.15 17.83
C ARG A 141 -5.74 -13.21 16.93
N MET A 142 -5.13 -14.39 16.81
CA MET A 142 -5.68 -15.50 16.05
C MET A 142 -6.99 -16.00 16.64
N LYS A 143 -7.08 -16.11 17.97
CA LYS A 143 -8.33 -16.48 18.67
C LYS A 143 -9.43 -15.43 18.48
N GLU A 144 -9.09 -14.16 18.60
CA GLU A 144 -10.02 -13.04 18.31
C GLU A 144 -10.57 -13.12 16.87
N ALA A 145 -9.75 -13.56 15.92
CA ALA A 145 -10.14 -13.75 14.52
C ALA A 145 -10.91 -15.08 14.28
N GLY A 146 -11.19 -15.88 15.33
CA GLY A 146 -11.90 -17.15 15.21
C GLY A 146 -11.09 -18.27 14.55
N MET A 147 -9.76 -18.17 14.53
CA MET A 147 -8.88 -19.13 13.87
C MET A 147 -8.61 -20.33 14.79
N ASN A 148 -8.57 -21.54 14.21
CA ASN A 148 -8.10 -22.71 14.92
C ASN A 148 -6.57 -22.74 14.96
N LEU A 149 -5.97 -22.63 16.14
CA LEU A 149 -4.51 -22.60 16.30
C LEU A 149 -3.80 -23.89 15.86
N GLU A 150 -4.49 -25.03 15.92
CA GLU A 150 -3.93 -26.32 15.51
C GLU A 150 -3.59 -26.36 14.02
N ASP A 151 -4.35 -25.66 13.18
CA ASP A 151 -4.12 -25.58 11.73
C ASP A 151 -2.89 -24.72 11.38
N TYR A 152 -2.45 -23.90 12.33
CA TYR A 152 -1.34 -22.96 12.18
C TYR A 152 -0.13 -23.27 13.09
N TRP A 153 -0.03 -24.51 13.60
CA TRP A 153 1.05 -24.90 14.50
C TRP A 153 2.45 -24.55 13.98
N TRP A 154 2.70 -24.79 12.69
CA TRP A 154 3.95 -24.48 12.00
C TRP A 154 4.28 -22.98 12.00
N TYR A 155 3.26 -22.12 11.89
CA TYR A 155 3.42 -20.68 11.93
C TYR A 155 3.73 -20.17 13.33
N LEU A 156 3.11 -20.77 14.35
CA LEU A 156 3.35 -20.47 15.75
C LEU A 156 4.73 -20.97 16.20
N ASP A 157 5.17 -22.13 15.71
CA ASP A 157 6.48 -22.71 16.04
C ASP A 157 7.66 -21.84 15.61
N VAL A 158 7.52 -21.06 14.53
CA VAL A 158 8.52 -20.04 14.14
C VAL A 158 8.71 -18.97 15.24
N ARG A 159 7.71 -18.75 16.10
CA ARG A 159 7.82 -17.85 17.26
C ARG A 159 8.20 -18.57 18.54
N ARG A 160 7.77 -19.82 18.68
CA ARG A 160 8.02 -20.66 19.87
C ARG A 160 9.48 -21.07 20.00
N TYR A 161 10.11 -21.44 18.91
CA TYR A 161 11.49 -21.94 18.90
C TYR A 161 12.56 -20.90 18.59
N GLY A 162 12.19 -19.67 18.46
CA GLY A 162 13.07 -18.53 18.28
C GLY A 162 12.54 -17.57 17.24
N THR A 163 12.60 -16.30 17.57
CA THR A 163 12.12 -15.22 16.69
C THR A 163 12.98 -13.99 16.86
N VAL A 164 12.88 -13.11 15.87
CA VAL A 164 13.48 -11.77 15.90
C VAL A 164 12.44 -10.77 15.37
N PRO A 165 12.51 -9.50 15.74
CA PRO A 165 11.73 -8.47 15.05
C PRO A 165 12.00 -8.52 13.55
N HIS A 166 10.95 -8.65 12.75
CA HIS A 166 11.05 -8.73 11.30
C HIS A 166 9.86 -8.06 10.64
N SER A 167 10.06 -7.62 9.42
CA SER A 167 9.05 -6.95 8.62
C SER A 167 9.01 -7.55 7.21
N GLY A 168 7.92 -7.29 6.51
CA GLY A 168 7.78 -7.66 5.12
C GLY A 168 6.87 -6.69 4.40
N PHE A 169 7.06 -6.57 3.10
CA PHE A 169 6.19 -5.78 2.24
C PHE A 169 5.93 -6.50 0.91
N GLY A 170 4.85 -6.13 0.26
CA GLY A 170 4.54 -6.50 -1.11
C GLY A 170 4.44 -5.25 -1.98
N LEU A 171 4.99 -5.32 -3.17
CA LEU A 171 4.80 -4.30 -4.21
C LEU A 171 3.89 -4.89 -5.28
N GLY A 172 2.80 -4.19 -5.60
CA GLY A 172 1.91 -4.55 -6.70
C GLY A 172 2.60 -4.33 -8.04
N PHE A 173 3.05 -5.42 -8.69
CA PHE A 173 3.81 -5.31 -9.94
C PHE A 173 2.98 -4.68 -11.06
N GLU A 174 1.72 -5.08 -11.19
CA GLU A 174 0.80 -4.50 -12.16
C GLU A 174 0.52 -3.03 -11.87
N ARG A 175 0.37 -2.65 -10.61
CA ARG A 175 0.21 -1.24 -10.22
C ARG A 175 1.47 -0.42 -10.54
N LEU A 176 2.65 -1.01 -10.37
CA LEU A 176 3.90 -0.38 -10.81
C LEU A 176 3.93 -0.19 -12.32
N LEU A 177 3.50 -1.19 -13.10
CA LEU A 177 3.41 -1.07 -14.55
C LEU A 177 2.39 -0.01 -14.96
N MET A 178 1.23 0.06 -14.32
CA MET A 178 0.26 1.14 -14.56
C MET A 178 0.88 2.52 -14.31
N LEU A 179 1.60 2.69 -13.19
CA LEU A 179 2.29 3.94 -12.87
C LEU A 179 3.32 4.31 -13.95
N LEU A 180 4.10 3.33 -14.44
CA LEU A 180 5.17 3.55 -15.42
C LEU A 180 4.69 3.78 -16.85
N THR A 181 3.48 3.29 -17.18
CA THR A 181 2.93 3.37 -18.55
C THR A 181 1.81 4.39 -18.70
N GLY A 182 1.22 4.83 -17.57
CA GLY A 182 0.01 5.66 -17.59
C GLY A 182 -1.27 4.89 -17.96
N ALA A 183 -1.21 3.56 -17.98
CA ALA A 183 -2.39 2.73 -18.28
C ALA A 183 -3.41 2.84 -17.13
N SER A 184 -4.65 3.15 -17.46
CA SER A 184 -5.73 3.33 -16.48
C SER A 184 -6.41 2.04 -16.06
N ASN A 185 -6.23 0.95 -16.80
CA ASN A 185 -6.85 -0.34 -16.53
C ASN A 185 -5.78 -1.41 -16.30
N ILE A 186 -5.83 -2.07 -15.15
CA ILE A 186 -4.89 -3.12 -14.76
C ILE A 186 -4.82 -4.29 -15.77
N ARG A 187 -5.89 -4.54 -16.52
CA ARG A 187 -5.90 -5.60 -17.54
C ARG A 187 -4.95 -5.30 -18.69
N ASP A 188 -4.69 -4.02 -18.96
CA ASP A 188 -3.84 -3.60 -20.08
C ASP A 188 -2.34 -3.83 -19.82
N VAL A 189 -1.99 -4.09 -18.55
CA VAL A 189 -0.61 -4.40 -18.12
C VAL A 189 -0.40 -5.87 -17.75
N ILE A 190 -1.42 -6.71 -17.97
CA ILE A 190 -1.38 -8.17 -17.74
C ILE A 190 -1.44 -8.87 -19.10
N PRO A 191 -0.43 -9.71 -19.48
CA PRO A 191 -0.41 -10.39 -20.78
C PRO A 191 -1.62 -11.29 -21.04
N PHE A 192 -2.15 -11.94 -19.97
CA PHE A 192 -3.29 -12.86 -20.02
C PHE A 192 -4.27 -12.55 -18.88
N PRO A 193 -5.02 -11.44 -18.97
CA PRO A 193 -5.92 -11.03 -17.91
C PRO A 193 -7.10 -12.00 -17.80
N ARG A 194 -7.38 -12.45 -16.57
CA ARG A 194 -8.52 -13.29 -16.23
C ARG A 194 -9.58 -12.49 -15.51
N THR A 195 -10.82 -12.61 -15.97
CA THR A 195 -11.97 -11.95 -15.33
C THR A 195 -13.12 -12.94 -15.17
N PRO A 196 -14.06 -12.68 -14.26
CA PRO A 196 -15.25 -13.52 -14.16
C PRO A 196 -15.94 -13.65 -15.52
N GLY A 197 -16.14 -14.90 -15.97
CA GLY A 197 -16.75 -15.20 -17.27
C GLY A 197 -15.82 -15.12 -18.49
N SER A 198 -14.54 -14.77 -18.32
CA SER A 198 -13.56 -14.74 -19.40
C SER A 198 -12.26 -15.42 -18.95
N ILE A 199 -12.09 -16.67 -19.38
CA ILE A 199 -10.87 -17.46 -19.26
C ILE A 199 -10.64 -18.10 -20.63
N GLU A 200 -9.95 -17.37 -21.51
CA GLU A 200 -9.73 -17.85 -22.89
C GLU A 200 -8.37 -18.55 -23.06
N PHE A 201 -7.47 -18.46 -22.02
CA PHE A 201 -6.11 -18.96 -22.05
C PHE A 201 -5.77 -19.71 -20.76
#